data_4e59d915e89c88f2e5c84b48658afabb
#
_entry.id   4e59d915e89c88f2e5c84b48658afabb
#
_cell.length_a   1.000
_cell.length_b   1.000
_cell.length_c   1.000
_cell.angle_alpha   90.00
_cell.angle_beta   90.00
_cell.angle_gamma   90.00
#
_symmetry.space_group_name_H-M   'P 1'
#
loop_
_entity.id
_entity.type
_entity.pdbx_description
1 polymer ?
#
loop_
_entity_poly.entity_id
_entity_poly.type
_entity_poly.pdbx_seq_one_letter_code
_entity_poly.pdbx_strand_id
1 'polypeptide(L)'
;VIRNSKKAGFPGIIIEHAYISNQNDATSFLGSDAMLKQLGIADANGIAGYYKLSKAAPGTEYDGVNYQMIFNPAYYLKAYPDVNSYVAGDYQRALIHFVQYGMSEGRRGNEIFDVKFYKNDNIDLQNAYGNDLKKYYYHYLTYGLTEGRQASENFDVKSYRFRYTKLQKAYGSDYKLCTSHYISFGKAEGLDATPLRYKVDFISDGQLIKRESVLCTRDAVAPNIVKNGYVLSWDKKYNNVV
;
A
#
# COMPACT_ATOMS: atom_id res chain seq x y z
N VAL A 1 -12.99 28.01 -2.21
CA VAL A 1 -12.10 26.88 -1.86
C VAL A 1 -12.90 25.82 -1.11
N ILE A 2 -13.41 26.06 0.10
CA ILE A 2 -14.13 25.08 0.95
C ILE A 2 -15.32 24.41 0.23
N ARG A 3 -16.12 25.20 -0.55
CA ARG A 3 -17.25 24.66 -1.30
C ARG A 3 -16.84 23.64 -2.35
N ASN A 4 -15.71 23.85 -3.03
CA ASN A 4 -15.21 22.95 -4.04
C ASN A 4 -14.59 21.69 -3.41
N SER A 5 -13.89 21.82 -2.29
CA SER A 5 -13.39 20.69 -1.51
C SER A 5 -14.52 19.77 -1.04
N LYS A 6 -15.61 20.36 -0.51
CA LYS A 6 -16.80 19.60 -0.09
C LYS A 6 -17.46 18.84 -1.24
N LYS A 7 -17.54 19.47 -2.44
CA LYS A 7 -18.06 18.79 -3.64
C LYS A 7 -17.19 17.64 -4.09
N ALA A 8 -15.87 17.77 -3.93
CA ALA A 8 -14.88 16.72 -4.27
C ALA A 8 -14.74 15.66 -3.19
N GLY A 9 -15.49 15.76 -2.08
CA GLY A 9 -15.43 14.77 -1.00
C GLY A 9 -14.23 14.91 -0.07
N PHE A 10 -13.48 16.04 -0.16
CA PHE A 10 -12.35 16.33 0.71
C PHE A 10 -12.72 17.38 1.75
N PRO A 11 -12.28 17.25 3.01
CA PRO A 11 -12.40 18.32 3.98
C PRO A 11 -11.52 19.50 3.55
N GLY A 12 -12.12 20.68 3.45
CA GLY A 12 -11.41 21.93 3.19
C GLY A 12 -11.36 22.76 4.46
N ILE A 13 -10.17 23.22 4.80
CA ILE A 13 -9.94 24.17 5.90
C ILE A 13 -9.31 25.45 5.36
N ILE A 14 -9.60 26.56 5.99
CA ILE A 14 -8.87 27.80 5.84
C ILE A 14 -8.24 28.09 7.20
N ILE A 15 -6.95 28.34 7.21
CA ILE A 15 -6.21 28.68 8.40
C ILE A 15 -5.74 30.12 8.23
N GLU A 16 -6.18 31.02 9.12
CA GLU A 16 -5.78 32.42 9.15
C GLU A 16 -4.81 32.59 10.34
N HIS A 17 -3.53 32.73 10.04
CA HIS A 17 -2.51 32.81 11.09
C HIS A 17 -2.28 34.23 11.61
N ALA A 18 -2.35 35.20 10.71
CA ALA A 18 -1.94 36.56 11.01
C ALA A 18 -2.44 37.55 9.93
N TYR A 19 -2.55 38.78 10.31
CA TYR A 19 -2.93 39.88 9.39
C TYR A 19 -1.69 40.67 9.01
N ILE A 20 -1.36 40.75 7.72
CA ILE A 20 -0.21 41.50 7.22
C ILE A 20 -0.34 43.02 7.52
N SER A 21 -1.55 43.49 7.71
CA SER A 21 -1.84 44.89 8.10
C SER A 21 -1.60 45.15 9.60
N ASN A 22 -1.43 44.13 10.42
CA ASN A 22 -1.09 44.24 11.83
C ASN A 22 0.44 44.14 11.99
N GLN A 23 1.07 45.24 12.49
CA GLN A 23 2.51 45.30 12.63
C GLN A 23 3.09 44.16 13.53
N ASN A 24 2.40 43.84 14.62
CA ASN A 24 2.85 42.76 15.51
C ASN A 24 2.75 41.40 14.85
N ASP A 25 1.66 41.12 14.13
CA ASP A 25 1.47 39.89 13.40
C ASP A 25 2.52 39.75 12.30
N ALA A 26 2.73 40.82 11.51
CA ALA A 26 3.72 40.85 10.45
C ALA A 26 5.14 40.58 10.95
N THR A 27 5.53 41.17 12.08
CA THR A 27 6.88 40.98 12.64
C THR A 27 7.05 39.68 13.42
N SER A 28 6.02 39.26 14.17
CA SER A 28 6.13 38.08 15.07
C SER A 28 5.88 36.74 14.37
N PHE A 29 5.11 36.74 13.26
CA PHE A 29 4.69 35.50 12.60
C PHE A 29 5.06 35.45 11.11
N LEU A 30 5.13 36.58 10.41
CA LEU A 30 5.38 36.59 8.98
C LEU A 30 6.76 37.16 8.61
N GLY A 31 7.52 37.65 9.60
CA GLY A 31 8.75 38.45 9.40
C GLY A 31 9.98 37.67 8.93
N SER A 32 9.96 36.32 8.89
CA SER A 32 11.10 35.55 8.41
C SER A 32 10.67 34.16 7.92
N ASP A 33 11.49 33.56 7.04
CA ASP A 33 11.30 32.18 6.58
C ASP A 33 11.26 31.16 7.74
N ALA A 34 12.00 31.40 8.79
CA ALA A 34 12.00 30.54 9.98
C ALA A 34 10.63 30.56 10.69
N MET A 35 10.01 31.73 10.81
CA MET A 35 8.68 31.88 11.41
C MET A 35 7.61 31.26 10.53
N LEU A 36 7.64 31.51 9.22
CA LEU A 36 6.72 30.89 8.25
C LEU A 36 6.84 29.35 8.27
N LYS A 37 8.06 28.84 8.40
CA LYS A 37 8.28 27.40 8.53
C LYS A 37 7.69 26.83 9.83
N GLN A 38 7.78 27.56 10.94
CA GLN A 38 7.17 27.15 12.21
C GLN A 38 5.64 27.12 12.13
N LEU A 39 5.02 28.12 11.49
CA LEU A 39 3.58 28.13 11.23
C LEU A 39 3.16 26.91 10.38
N GLY A 40 3.85 26.66 9.27
CA GLY A 40 3.58 25.49 8.44
C GLY A 40 3.75 24.15 9.16
N ILE A 41 4.72 24.05 10.09
CA ILE A 41 4.89 22.85 10.94
C ILE A 41 3.72 22.73 11.94
N ALA A 42 3.27 23.83 12.52
CA ALA A 42 2.13 23.81 13.44
C ALA A 42 0.84 23.38 12.74
N ASP A 43 0.59 23.87 11.52
CA ASP A 43 -0.53 23.47 10.69
C ASP A 43 -0.48 22.00 10.34
N ALA A 44 0.66 21.53 9.86
CA ALA A 44 0.86 20.13 9.51
C ALA A 44 0.62 19.22 10.72
N ASN A 45 1.09 19.61 11.91
CA ASN A 45 0.89 18.86 13.15
C ASN A 45 -0.59 18.88 13.58
N GLY A 46 -1.28 20.02 13.46
CA GLY A 46 -2.70 20.15 13.75
C GLY A 46 -3.57 19.29 12.84
N ILE A 47 -3.30 19.33 11.52
CA ILE A 47 -3.97 18.49 10.53
C ILE A 47 -3.68 17.00 10.80
N ALA A 48 -2.41 16.67 11.02
CA ALA A 48 -2.01 15.31 11.35
C ALA A 48 -2.70 14.79 12.62
N GLY A 49 -2.76 15.60 13.68
CA GLY A 49 -3.46 15.25 14.91
C GLY A 49 -4.95 15.04 14.72
N TYR A 50 -5.63 15.90 13.96
CA TYR A 50 -7.06 15.79 13.67
C TYR A 50 -7.39 14.52 12.87
N TYR A 51 -6.61 14.24 11.82
CA TYR A 51 -6.79 13.07 10.98
C TYR A 51 -6.07 11.82 11.50
N LYS A 52 -5.44 11.90 12.67
CA LYS A 52 -4.62 10.82 13.25
C LYS A 52 -3.56 10.30 12.27
N LEU A 53 -2.96 11.23 11.52
CA LEU A 53 -1.86 10.89 10.61
C LEU A 53 -0.59 10.69 11.44
N SER A 54 0.07 9.58 11.25
CA SER A 54 1.42 9.42 11.78
C SER A 54 2.43 10.15 10.90
N LYS A 55 3.39 10.83 11.53
CA LYS A 55 4.56 11.34 10.81
C LYS A 55 5.20 10.17 10.06
N ALA A 56 5.65 10.39 8.82
CA ALA A 56 6.48 9.39 8.15
C ALA A 56 7.58 8.95 9.13
N ALA A 57 7.69 7.65 9.36
CA ALA A 57 8.65 7.15 10.33
C ALA A 57 10.03 7.66 9.94
N PRO A 58 10.82 8.22 10.90
CA PRO A 58 12.19 8.63 10.60
C PRO A 58 12.95 7.48 9.93
N GLY A 59 13.75 7.79 8.89
CA GLY A 59 14.54 6.77 8.20
C GLY A 59 13.77 6.00 7.12
N THR A 60 12.78 6.61 6.46
CA THR A 60 12.10 6.02 5.30
C THR A 60 12.38 6.73 3.97
N GLU A 61 13.17 7.82 3.98
CA GLU A 61 13.57 8.54 2.77
C GLU A 61 15.08 8.46 2.55
N TYR A 62 15.48 8.10 1.34
CA TYR A 62 16.87 8.06 0.91
C TYR A 62 16.97 8.36 -0.58
N ASP A 63 17.88 9.25 -0.95
CA ASP A 63 18.14 9.69 -2.34
C ASP A 63 16.86 10.13 -3.08
N GLY A 64 16.04 10.94 -2.40
CA GLY A 64 14.78 11.47 -2.96
C GLY A 64 13.65 10.44 -3.13
N VAL A 65 13.84 9.20 -2.70
CA VAL A 65 12.83 8.14 -2.76
C VAL A 65 12.27 7.86 -1.38
N ASN A 66 10.93 7.81 -1.29
CA ASN A 66 10.24 7.37 -0.07
C ASN A 66 9.97 5.88 -0.14
N TYR A 67 10.57 5.13 0.80
CA TYR A 67 10.48 3.67 0.90
C TYR A 67 9.40 3.19 1.89
N GLN A 68 8.62 4.07 2.50
CA GLN A 68 7.64 3.73 3.55
C GLN A 68 6.71 2.56 3.17
N MET A 69 6.37 2.44 1.89
CA MET A 69 5.49 1.37 1.41
C MET A 69 6.13 -0.03 1.43
N ILE A 70 7.46 -0.11 1.46
CA ILE A 70 8.21 -1.37 1.46
C ILE A 70 9.21 -1.49 2.61
N PHE A 71 9.34 -0.45 3.44
CA PHE A 71 10.33 -0.41 4.51
C PHE A 71 9.78 0.21 5.80
N ASN A 72 10.03 -0.47 6.91
CA ASN A 72 9.82 0.00 8.26
C ASN A 72 11.10 -0.28 9.06
N PRO A 73 11.82 0.73 9.54
CA PRO A 73 13.11 0.54 10.19
C PRO A 73 13.04 -0.32 11.45
N ALA A 74 12.00 -0.16 12.26
CA ALA A 74 11.82 -0.96 13.48
C ALA A 74 11.58 -2.44 13.15
N TYR A 75 10.76 -2.73 12.12
CA TYR A 75 10.58 -4.09 11.62
C TYR A 75 11.90 -4.68 11.11
N TYR A 76 12.62 -3.91 10.27
CA TYR A 76 13.85 -4.38 9.64
C TYR A 76 14.94 -4.72 10.65
N LEU A 77 15.16 -3.85 11.63
CA LEU A 77 16.15 -4.09 12.69
C LEU A 77 15.76 -5.23 13.62
N LYS A 78 14.46 -5.45 13.83
CA LYS A 78 13.96 -6.61 14.58
C LYS A 78 14.13 -7.92 13.81
N ALA A 79 13.87 -7.90 12.51
CA ALA A 79 13.96 -9.07 11.64
C ALA A 79 15.40 -9.48 11.34
N TYR A 80 16.34 -8.53 11.38
CA TYR A 80 17.74 -8.73 11.02
C TYR A 80 18.68 -8.22 12.12
N PRO A 81 18.94 -9.03 13.19
CA PRO A 81 19.80 -8.65 14.29
C PRO A 81 21.26 -8.36 13.88
N ASP A 82 21.75 -9.02 12.82
CA ASP A 82 23.06 -8.75 12.21
C ASP A 82 23.16 -7.29 11.74
N VAL A 83 22.13 -6.83 11.02
CA VAL A 83 22.06 -5.44 10.56
C VAL A 83 21.91 -4.48 11.74
N ASN A 84 21.06 -4.83 12.72
CA ASN A 84 20.86 -3.99 13.91
C ASN A 84 22.17 -3.75 14.65
N SER A 85 22.96 -4.79 14.83
CA SER A 85 24.29 -4.68 15.45
C SER A 85 25.24 -3.80 14.63
N TYR A 86 25.24 -3.96 13.30
CA TYR A 86 26.09 -3.18 12.39
C TYR A 86 25.74 -1.69 12.36
N VAL A 87 24.44 -1.35 12.37
CA VAL A 87 23.98 0.05 12.31
C VAL A 87 23.73 0.67 13.68
N ALA A 88 23.90 -0.08 14.77
CA ALA A 88 23.69 0.35 16.15
C ALA A 88 22.30 0.97 16.41
N GLY A 89 21.25 0.38 15.85
CA GLY A 89 19.88 0.85 16.01
C GLY A 89 19.50 2.09 15.19
N ASP A 90 20.40 2.62 14.38
CA ASP A 90 20.15 3.82 13.59
C ASP A 90 19.22 3.52 12.41
N TYR A 91 18.05 4.15 12.39
CA TYR A 91 17.01 3.95 11.40
C TYR A 91 17.38 4.42 9.99
N GLN A 92 18.15 5.52 9.89
CA GLN A 92 18.61 6.01 8.59
C GLN A 92 19.67 5.08 7.98
N ARG A 93 20.62 4.63 8.80
CA ARG A 93 21.62 3.64 8.37
C ARG A 93 20.99 2.30 8.03
N ALA A 94 19.92 1.90 8.72
CA ALA A 94 19.14 0.70 8.39
C ALA A 94 18.50 0.81 7.01
N LEU A 95 17.91 1.96 6.66
CA LEU A 95 17.39 2.20 5.33
C LEU A 95 18.49 2.17 4.26
N ILE A 96 19.61 2.84 4.50
CA ILE A 96 20.76 2.83 3.58
C ILE A 96 21.21 1.39 3.32
N HIS A 97 21.37 0.60 4.39
CA HIS A 97 21.71 -0.82 4.27
C HIS A 97 20.67 -1.60 3.44
N PHE A 98 19.36 -1.38 3.70
CA PHE A 98 18.30 -2.03 2.96
C PHE A 98 18.37 -1.71 1.45
N VAL A 99 18.56 -0.43 1.09
CA VAL A 99 18.62 -0.01 -0.32
C VAL A 99 19.89 -0.48 -1.02
N GLN A 100 21.04 -0.46 -0.32
CA GLN A 100 22.31 -0.84 -0.91
C GLN A 100 22.48 -2.36 -1.04
N TYR A 101 22.07 -3.11 -0.03
CA TYR A 101 22.31 -4.56 0.08
C TYR A 101 21.01 -5.36 0.21
N GLY A 102 20.15 -4.99 1.14
CA GLY A 102 18.97 -5.78 1.52
C GLY A 102 18.00 -6.05 0.37
N MET A 103 17.79 -5.08 -0.53
CA MET A 103 16.93 -5.27 -1.70
C MET A 103 17.50 -6.31 -2.67
N SER A 104 18.80 -6.32 -2.91
CA SER A 104 19.46 -7.31 -3.76
C SER A 104 19.48 -8.70 -3.13
N GLU A 105 19.58 -8.78 -1.82
CA GLU A 105 19.50 -10.01 -1.03
C GLU A 105 18.07 -10.53 -0.88
N GLY A 106 17.07 -9.73 -1.27
CA GLY A 106 15.65 -10.07 -1.13
C GLY A 106 15.16 -10.05 0.33
N ARG A 107 15.74 -9.20 1.18
CA ARG A 107 15.31 -9.02 2.57
C ARG A 107 13.98 -8.28 2.62
N ARG A 108 13.05 -8.73 3.44
CA ARG A 108 11.80 -8.01 3.69
C ARG A 108 12.08 -6.74 4.48
N GLY A 109 11.67 -5.59 3.94
CA GLY A 109 11.81 -4.31 4.63
C GLY A 109 10.66 -4.00 5.58
N ASN A 110 9.49 -4.61 5.37
CA ASN A 110 8.31 -4.49 6.24
C ASN A 110 7.43 -5.75 6.19
N GLU A 111 6.31 -5.73 6.90
CA GLU A 111 5.40 -6.88 7.02
C GLU A 111 4.50 -7.09 5.80
N ILE A 112 4.27 -6.04 4.99
CA ILE A 112 3.28 -6.09 3.92
C ILE A 112 3.86 -6.47 2.55
N PHE A 113 5.14 -6.20 2.30
CA PHE A 113 5.77 -6.47 1.01
C PHE A 113 6.81 -7.60 1.11
N ASP A 114 6.67 -8.60 0.24
CA ASP A 114 7.61 -9.71 0.08
C ASP A 114 8.04 -9.79 -1.39
N VAL A 115 9.29 -9.49 -1.67
CA VAL A 115 9.80 -9.47 -3.05
C VAL A 115 9.81 -10.85 -3.70
N LYS A 116 10.01 -11.92 -2.93
CA LYS A 116 10.03 -13.29 -3.46
C LYS A 116 8.62 -13.71 -3.88
N PHE A 117 7.62 -13.43 -3.04
CA PHE A 117 6.22 -13.61 -3.40
C PHE A 117 5.86 -12.76 -4.62
N TYR A 118 6.20 -11.45 -4.58
CA TYR A 118 5.88 -10.52 -5.65
C TYR A 118 6.46 -10.94 -7.00
N LYS A 119 7.73 -11.40 -7.01
CA LYS A 119 8.35 -11.99 -8.19
C LYS A 119 7.56 -13.19 -8.70
N ASN A 120 7.21 -14.14 -7.82
CA ASN A 120 6.55 -15.39 -8.20
C ASN A 120 5.12 -15.19 -8.71
N ASP A 121 4.38 -14.20 -8.18
CA ASP A 121 3.00 -13.90 -8.59
C ASP A 121 2.91 -13.06 -9.88
N ASN A 122 4.03 -12.52 -10.38
CA ASN A 122 4.06 -11.63 -11.55
C ASN A 122 4.97 -12.16 -12.66
N ILE A 123 4.44 -13.05 -13.50
CA ILE A 123 5.15 -13.68 -14.63
C ILE A 123 5.67 -12.65 -15.65
N ASP A 124 4.90 -11.58 -15.89
CA ASP A 124 5.29 -10.47 -16.76
C ASP A 124 6.62 -9.82 -16.30
N LEU A 125 6.77 -9.65 -14.99
CA LEU A 125 7.98 -9.09 -14.41
C LEU A 125 9.15 -10.09 -14.41
N GLN A 126 8.88 -11.38 -14.30
CA GLN A 126 9.93 -12.39 -14.40
C GLN A 126 10.60 -12.36 -15.77
N ASN A 127 9.81 -12.19 -16.82
CA ASN A 127 10.31 -12.07 -18.19
C ASN A 127 11.13 -10.78 -18.39
N ALA A 128 10.75 -9.68 -17.70
CA ALA A 128 11.42 -8.38 -17.83
C ALA A 128 12.68 -8.24 -16.97
N TYR A 129 12.67 -8.80 -15.75
CA TYR A 129 13.69 -8.52 -14.73
C TYR A 129 14.51 -9.74 -14.31
N GLY A 130 14.07 -10.95 -14.66
CA GLY A 130 14.78 -12.18 -14.32
C GLY A 130 15.02 -12.31 -12.82
N ASN A 131 16.28 -12.39 -12.41
CA ASN A 131 16.69 -12.55 -11.01
C ASN A 131 17.08 -11.24 -10.31
N ASP A 132 16.96 -10.09 -10.97
CA ASP A 132 17.28 -8.80 -10.37
C ASP A 132 16.18 -8.36 -9.40
N LEU A 133 16.28 -8.80 -8.14
CA LEU A 133 15.28 -8.53 -7.11
C LEU A 133 15.07 -7.04 -6.85
N LYS A 134 16.10 -6.22 -7.01
CA LYS A 134 16.02 -4.77 -6.78
C LYS A 134 15.01 -4.10 -7.70
N LYS A 135 14.90 -4.56 -8.95
CA LYS A 135 13.92 -4.05 -9.92
C LYS A 135 12.48 -4.30 -9.51
N TYR A 136 12.19 -5.41 -8.81
CA TYR A 136 10.83 -5.71 -8.33
C TYR A 136 10.40 -4.76 -7.20
N TYR A 137 11.31 -4.35 -6.30
CA TYR A 137 11.02 -3.34 -5.29
C TYR A 137 10.68 -1.99 -5.94
N TYR A 138 11.50 -1.55 -6.90
CA TYR A 138 11.24 -0.31 -7.61
C TYR A 138 9.98 -0.37 -8.47
N HIS A 139 9.72 -1.51 -9.11
CA HIS A 139 8.47 -1.70 -9.84
C HIS A 139 7.27 -1.56 -8.91
N TYR A 140 7.30 -2.19 -7.73
CA TYR A 140 6.19 -2.08 -6.77
C TYR A 140 5.97 -0.64 -6.33
N LEU A 141 7.02 0.10 -6.00
CA LEU A 141 6.94 1.52 -5.60
C LEU A 141 6.40 2.42 -6.71
N THR A 142 6.79 2.17 -7.97
CA THR A 142 6.48 3.04 -9.12
C THR A 142 5.14 2.71 -9.75
N TYR A 143 4.83 1.42 -9.94
CA TYR A 143 3.66 0.93 -10.67
C TYR A 143 2.77 0.03 -9.83
N GLY A 144 3.34 -0.96 -9.15
CA GLY A 144 2.61 -2.01 -8.47
C GLY A 144 1.62 -1.50 -7.42
N LEU A 145 1.95 -0.44 -6.68
CA LEU A 145 1.05 0.23 -5.75
C LEU A 145 -0.20 0.77 -6.45
N THR A 146 -0.01 1.46 -7.59
CA THR A 146 -1.12 2.07 -8.34
C THR A 146 -1.96 1.02 -9.06
N GLU A 147 -1.33 -0.04 -9.57
CA GLU A 147 -1.98 -1.19 -10.19
C GLU A 147 -2.73 -2.07 -9.16
N GLY A 148 -2.41 -1.88 -7.88
CA GLY A 148 -2.94 -2.71 -6.79
C GLY A 148 -2.50 -4.16 -6.92
N ARG A 149 -1.24 -4.42 -7.31
CA ARG A 149 -0.69 -5.77 -7.32
C ARG A 149 -0.56 -6.31 -5.91
N GLN A 150 -0.82 -7.58 -5.72
CA GLN A 150 -0.68 -8.23 -4.42
C GLN A 150 0.76 -8.16 -3.95
N ALA A 151 0.99 -7.63 -2.74
CA ALA A 151 2.33 -7.33 -2.24
C ALA A 151 3.00 -8.51 -1.53
N SER A 152 2.19 -9.39 -0.93
CA SER A 152 2.66 -10.60 -0.25
C SER A 152 1.54 -11.63 -0.12
N GLU A 153 1.87 -12.81 0.40
CA GLU A 153 0.89 -13.84 0.72
C GLU A 153 -0.17 -13.35 1.73
N ASN A 154 0.21 -12.44 2.62
CA ASN A 154 -0.63 -11.94 3.71
C ASN A 154 -1.16 -10.52 3.50
N PHE A 155 -0.88 -9.88 2.38
CA PHE A 155 -1.36 -8.54 2.07
C PHE A 155 -1.78 -8.38 0.62
N ASP A 156 -3.07 -8.08 0.43
CA ASP A 156 -3.67 -7.72 -0.86
C ASP A 156 -4.54 -6.47 -0.70
N VAL A 157 -4.10 -5.37 -1.29
CA VAL A 157 -4.78 -4.08 -1.18
C VAL A 157 -6.17 -4.08 -1.81
N LYS A 158 -6.40 -4.89 -2.85
CA LYS A 158 -7.72 -4.99 -3.50
C LYS A 158 -8.72 -5.70 -2.58
N SER A 159 -8.31 -6.80 -1.94
CA SER A 159 -9.10 -7.48 -0.90
C SER A 159 -9.36 -6.58 0.31
N TYR A 160 -8.35 -5.84 0.75
CA TYR A 160 -8.49 -4.86 1.83
C TYR A 160 -9.54 -3.82 1.49
N ARG A 161 -9.44 -3.17 0.33
CA ARG A 161 -10.42 -2.20 -0.13
C ARG A 161 -11.82 -2.82 -0.30
N PHE A 162 -11.90 -4.05 -0.81
CA PHE A 162 -13.17 -4.75 -1.04
C PHE A 162 -13.94 -5.00 0.28
N ARG A 163 -13.23 -5.39 1.35
CA ARG A 163 -13.86 -5.64 2.67
C ARG A 163 -14.46 -4.39 3.31
N TYR A 164 -13.89 -3.22 3.04
CA TYR A 164 -14.25 -2.00 3.78
C TYR A 164 -14.83 -0.93 2.86
N THR A 165 -16.17 -0.81 2.85
CA THR A 165 -16.90 0.20 2.06
C THR A 165 -16.44 1.63 2.37
N LYS A 166 -16.00 1.91 3.62
CA LYS A 166 -15.43 3.20 4.00
C LYS A 166 -14.21 3.58 3.13
N LEU A 167 -13.37 2.60 2.79
CA LEU A 167 -12.19 2.82 1.93
C LEU A 167 -12.60 3.06 0.48
N GLN A 168 -13.60 2.32 0.00
CA GLN A 168 -14.13 2.51 -1.35
C GLN A 168 -14.70 3.92 -1.54
N LYS A 169 -15.42 4.43 -0.53
CA LYS A 169 -15.97 5.79 -0.53
C LYS A 169 -14.90 6.87 -0.41
N ALA A 170 -13.89 6.66 0.43
CA ALA A 170 -12.84 7.64 0.70
C ALA A 170 -11.80 7.74 -0.42
N TYR A 171 -11.38 6.61 -0.97
CA TYR A 171 -10.22 6.52 -1.87
C TYR A 171 -10.55 6.02 -3.28
N GLY A 172 -11.81 5.65 -3.55
CA GLY A 172 -12.17 5.09 -4.86
C GLY A 172 -11.33 3.87 -5.21
N SER A 173 -10.65 3.91 -6.35
CA SER A 173 -9.70 2.89 -6.82
C SER A 173 -8.23 3.29 -6.64
N ASP A 174 -7.94 4.27 -5.79
CA ASP A 174 -6.56 4.62 -5.44
C ASP A 174 -5.98 3.61 -4.44
N TYR A 175 -5.36 2.57 -4.99
CA TYR A 175 -4.76 1.50 -4.19
C TYR A 175 -3.52 1.96 -3.40
N LYS A 176 -2.82 2.99 -3.87
CA LYS A 176 -1.69 3.57 -3.13
C LYS A 176 -2.18 4.23 -1.84
N LEU A 177 -3.28 5.00 -1.89
CA LEU A 177 -3.90 5.57 -0.70
C LEU A 177 -4.47 4.49 0.23
N CYS A 178 -5.09 3.43 -0.31
CA CYS A 178 -5.55 2.30 0.49
C CYS A 178 -4.39 1.60 1.22
N THR A 179 -3.25 1.40 0.55
CA THR A 179 -2.04 0.81 1.15
C THR A 179 -1.47 1.73 2.24
N SER A 180 -1.40 3.04 1.97
CA SER A 180 -0.97 4.03 2.95
C SER A 180 -1.87 4.05 4.19
N HIS A 181 -3.19 3.97 3.99
CA HIS A 181 -4.16 3.86 5.09
C HIS A 181 -3.91 2.62 5.94
N TYR A 182 -3.66 1.46 5.31
CA TYR A 182 -3.38 0.24 6.06
C TYR A 182 -2.13 0.36 6.92
N ILE A 183 -1.05 0.89 6.37
CA ILE A 183 0.22 1.09 7.10
C ILE A 183 0.03 2.05 8.28
N SER A 184 -0.70 3.16 8.06
CA SER A 184 -0.83 4.24 9.04
C SER A 184 -1.88 3.97 10.11
N PHE A 185 -2.96 3.26 9.76
CA PHE A 185 -4.14 3.10 10.62
C PHE A 185 -4.67 1.67 10.65
N GLY A 186 -4.92 1.09 9.47
CA GLY A 186 -5.67 -0.15 9.34
C GLY A 186 -5.08 -1.30 10.13
N LYS A 187 -3.75 -1.41 10.16
CA LYS A 187 -3.04 -2.41 10.95
C LYS A 187 -3.27 -2.22 12.46
N ALA A 188 -3.15 -0.99 12.94
CA ALA A 188 -3.37 -0.67 14.36
C ALA A 188 -4.84 -0.84 14.77
N GLU A 189 -5.77 -0.63 13.84
CA GLU A 189 -7.20 -0.88 14.01
C GLU A 189 -7.58 -2.37 13.91
N GLY A 190 -6.63 -3.25 13.62
CA GLY A 190 -6.88 -4.69 13.43
C GLY A 190 -7.66 -5.02 12.15
N LEU A 191 -7.63 -4.15 11.14
CA LEU A 191 -8.34 -4.40 9.89
C LEU A 191 -7.64 -5.48 9.07
N ASP A 192 -8.44 -6.39 8.50
CA ASP A 192 -7.96 -7.52 7.70
C ASP A 192 -7.63 -7.10 6.28
N ALA A 193 -6.38 -7.27 5.87
CA ALA A 193 -5.87 -7.04 4.52
C ALA A 193 -5.37 -8.32 3.84
N THR A 194 -5.68 -9.50 4.40
CA THR A 194 -5.32 -10.76 3.77
C THR A 194 -6.07 -10.98 2.46
N PRO A 195 -5.50 -11.73 1.51
CA PRO A 195 -6.17 -12.04 0.26
C PRO A 195 -7.52 -12.72 0.48
N LEU A 196 -8.59 -12.09 0.00
CA LEU A 196 -9.93 -12.66 0.03
C LEU A 196 -10.13 -13.60 -1.16
N ARG A 197 -10.34 -14.88 -0.88
CA ARG A 197 -10.47 -15.91 -1.90
C ARG A 197 -11.82 -16.59 -1.82
N TYR A 198 -12.38 -16.88 -2.98
CA TYR A 198 -13.59 -17.68 -3.14
C TYR A 198 -13.26 -19.05 -3.70
N LYS A 199 -13.99 -20.06 -3.24
CA LYS A 199 -13.95 -21.39 -3.85
C LYS A 199 -14.89 -21.42 -5.02
N VAL A 200 -14.38 -21.74 -6.20
CA VAL A 200 -15.16 -21.90 -7.43
C VAL A 200 -15.12 -23.37 -7.82
N ASP A 201 -16.31 -23.97 -7.89
CA ASP A 201 -16.47 -25.35 -8.30
C ASP A 201 -16.97 -25.39 -9.75
N PHE A 202 -16.26 -26.13 -10.60
CA PHE A 202 -16.68 -26.45 -11.95
C PHE A 202 -17.32 -27.82 -11.93
N ILE A 203 -18.63 -27.89 -12.23
CA ILE A 203 -19.43 -29.10 -12.17
C ILE A 203 -19.95 -29.42 -13.57
N SER A 204 -19.79 -30.68 -14.02
CA SER A 204 -20.39 -31.20 -15.24
C SER A 204 -21.13 -32.51 -14.92
N ASP A 205 -22.36 -32.67 -15.41
CA ASP A 205 -23.21 -33.83 -15.16
C ASP A 205 -23.35 -34.16 -13.65
N GLY A 206 -23.38 -33.15 -12.78
CA GLY A 206 -23.44 -33.30 -11.32
C GLY A 206 -22.13 -33.71 -10.65
N GLN A 207 -21.06 -33.89 -11.41
CA GLN A 207 -19.73 -34.26 -10.92
C GLN A 207 -18.81 -33.05 -10.80
N LEU A 208 -18.07 -32.97 -9.69
CA LEU A 208 -17.02 -31.96 -9.50
C LEU A 208 -15.85 -32.26 -10.43
N ILE A 209 -15.60 -31.38 -11.39
CA ILE A 209 -14.49 -31.51 -12.35
C ILE A 209 -13.23 -30.81 -11.81
N LYS A 210 -13.40 -29.58 -11.30
CA LYS A 210 -12.31 -28.77 -10.78
C LYS A 210 -12.83 -27.92 -9.62
N ARG A 211 -12.03 -27.77 -8.58
CA ARG A 211 -12.19 -26.75 -7.55
C ARG A 211 -11.01 -25.79 -7.59
N GLU A 212 -11.25 -24.51 -7.62
CA GLU A 212 -10.24 -23.49 -7.66
C GLU A 212 -10.48 -22.46 -6.54
N SER A 213 -9.39 -22.02 -5.89
CA SER A 213 -9.43 -20.92 -4.94
C SER A 213 -8.99 -19.64 -5.65
N VAL A 214 -9.94 -18.74 -5.90
CA VAL A 214 -9.75 -17.55 -6.74
C VAL A 214 -9.77 -16.29 -5.88
N LEU A 215 -8.83 -15.39 -6.11
CA LEU A 215 -8.81 -14.07 -5.45
C LEU A 215 -10.07 -13.29 -5.86
N CYS A 216 -10.69 -12.55 -4.92
CA CYS A 216 -11.95 -11.82 -5.14
C CYS A 216 -11.94 -10.85 -6.33
N THR A 217 -10.77 -10.52 -6.86
CA THR A 217 -10.55 -9.61 -7.99
C THR A 217 -10.03 -10.30 -9.26
N ARG A 218 -10.00 -11.63 -9.27
CA ARG A 218 -9.60 -12.44 -10.44
C ARG A 218 -10.75 -13.34 -10.88
N ASP A 219 -10.79 -13.67 -12.15
CA ASP A 219 -11.72 -14.65 -12.68
C ASP A 219 -11.20 -16.07 -12.49
N ALA A 220 -12.12 -17.01 -12.28
CA ALA A 220 -11.79 -18.43 -12.27
C ALA A 220 -11.51 -18.92 -13.69
N VAL A 221 -10.51 -19.78 -13.84
CA VAL A 221 -10.16 -20.36 -15.14
C VAL A 221 -10.88 -21.70 -15.30
N ALA A 222 -11.84 -21.71 -16.21
CA ALA A 222 -12.59 -22.93 -16.52
C ALA A 222 -11.67 -24.04 -17.06
N PRO A 223 -11.88 -25.29 -16.64
CA PRO A 223 -11.13 -26.43 -17.17
C PRO A 223 -11.50 -26.66 -18.63
N ASN A 224 -10.51 -27.03 -19.44
CA ASN A 224 -10.77 -27.47 -20.79
C ASN A 224 -11.20 -28.93 -20.76
N ILE A 225 -12.48 -29.22 -21.09
CA ILE A 225 -13.02 -30.58 -21.16
C ILE A 225 -13.43 -30.82 -22.60
N VAL A 226 -12.98 -31.94 -23.14
CA VAL A 226 -13.40 -32.39 -24.48
C VAL A 226 -14.40 -33.54 -24.32
N LYS A 227 -15.65 -33.35 -24.81
CA LYS A 227 -16.65 -34.38 -24.87
C LYS A 227 -17.06 -34.51 -26.35
N ASN A 228 -16.80 -35.67 -26.96
CA ASN A 228 -17.05 -35.91 -28.38
C ASN A 228 -18.51 -35.62 -28.75
N GLY A 229 -18.73 -34.77 -29.77
CA GLY A 229 -20.05 -34.39 -30.25
C GLY A 229 -20.71 -33.22 -29.50
N TYR A 230 -20.01 -32.56 -28.54
CA TYR A 230 -20.54 -31.44 -27.76
C TYR A 230 -19.63 -30.22 -27.84
N VAL A 231 -20.27 -29.05 -27.93
CA VAL A 231 -19.60 -27.76 -27.72
C VAL A 231 -19.81 -27.40 -26.26
N LEU A 232 -18.69 -27.19 -25.51
CA LEU A 232 -18.74 -26.84 -24.09
C LEU A 232 -18.92 -25.34 -23.90
N SER A 233 -19.92 -24.96 -23.09
CA SER A 233 -20.08 -23.66 -22.51
C SER A 233 -20.25 -23.80 -21.00
N TRP A 234 -19.72 -22.84 -20.24
CA TRP A 234 -19.89 -22.81 -18.79
C TRP A 234 -20.92 -21.76 -18.43
N ASP A 235 -22.02 -22.16 -17.76
CA ASP A 235 -22.97 -21.23 -17.17
C ASP A 235 -22.43 -20.67 -15.87
N LYS A 236 -22.37 -19.36 -15.76
CA LYS A 236 -22.04 -18.67 -14.51
C LYS A 236 -23.27 -18.62 -13.62
N LYS A 237 -23.35 -19.49 -12.63
CA LYS A 237 -24.33 -19.39 -11.55
C LYS A 237 -23.61 -18.88 -10.30
N TYR A 238 -23.91 -17.64 -9.93
CA TYR A 238 -23.45 -17.08 -8.66
C TYR A 238 -24.40 -17.50 -7.56
N ASN A 239 -24.03 -18.52 -6.79
CA ASN A 239 -24.72 -18.79 -5.54
C ASN A 239 -24.05 -17.99 -4.43
N ASN A 240 -24.70 -16.89 -4.02
CA ASN A 240 -24.38 -16.10 -2.82
C ASN A 240 -22.90 -15.87 -2.56
N VAL A 241 -22.33 -14.92 -3.25
CA VAL A 241 -21.11 -14.25 -2.80
C VAL A 241 -21.59 -13.15 -1.84
N VAL A 242 -21.62 -13.44 -0.55
CA VAL A 242 -21.82 -12.46 0.51
C VAL A 242 -20.48 -11.81 0.81
#